data_a7bb3c0f88e79859629ed4b3ce12e256
#
_entry.id   a7bb3c0f88e79859629ed4b3ce12e256
#
_cell.length_a   1.000
_cell.length_b   1.000
_cell.length_c   1.000
_cell.angle_alpha   90.00
_cell.angle_beta   90.00
_cell.angle_gamma   90.00
#
_symmetry.space_group_name_H-M   'P 1'
#
loop_
_entity.id
_entity.type
_entity.pdbx_description
1 polymer ?
#
loop_
_entity_poly.entity_id
_entity_poly.type
_entity_poly.pdbx_seq_one_letter_code
_entity_poly.pdbx_strand_id
1 'polypeptide(L)'
;MDYKTEAQPKATAGGVPVFCAHDAIVAIEKLIPNPKNPNTHPDAQIQALGRIIRQTGWRAPITVSKRSGFIVKGHGRLAAAKLEGLTEVPVDYQNYTNEAEEYADLVADNRIAELAEIDNKLLADIFADIDTGEIPMELTGYTDKEVESLVTGLAEALHNDLTEPDEIPEAPEGDGMITQKGDLWILGRHRVVCGNSTDEDAMRLLLDGKHPEILLTDPPYCSGGFQESGKSVGSIGTKQSDGNGGQKTPTISSDNLSTRGYQTLMRAVLSATDIKVAYIFTDWRMWLYLWDLVEASGLAIRNMIVWNKKTPGMGNGWRAQHELVMFAHRTKPAWDNHKGYGNVIEVTRSGNELHPTQKPVEILEKLLDNTQWAEGVIDTFGGSGTTLIAAESVGQPAYVMEMEPAFVDVIVKRYIKTTGKTTGIRLFRKGKELGREHFERMFTE
;
A
#
# COMPACT_ATOMS: atom_id res chain seq x y z
N MET A 1 -4.57 33.83 -17.26
CA MET A 1 -3.78 35.00 -16.86
C MET A 1 -2.36 34.50 -16.66
N ASP A 2 -1.42 34.96 -17.49
CA ASP A 2 -0.01 34.60 -17.37
C ASP A 2 0.63 35.36 -16.20
N TYR A 3 0.78 34.71 -15.05
CA TYR A 3 1.45 35.26 -13.87
C TYR A 3 2.97 34.99 -13.88
N LYS A 4 3.61 34.97 -15.04
CA LYS A 4 5.07 34.93 -15.16
C LYS A 4 5.68 36.33 -14.99
N THR A 5 5.52 36.90 -13.80
CA THR A 5 6.35 38.03 -13.37
C THR A 5 7.27 37.53 -12.28
N GLU A 6 8.59 37.65 -12.50
CA GLU A 6 9.58 37.49 -11.44
C GLU A 6 9.16 38.33 -10.24
N ALA A 7 8.96 37.68 -9.08
CA ALA A 7 8.52 38.39 -7.88
C ALA A 7 9.61 39.35 -7.44
N GLN A 8 9.37 40.66 -7.65
CA GLN A 8 10.29 41.73 -7.24
C GLN A 8 10.11 41.99 -5.74
N PRO A 9 11.18 42.02 -4.94
CA PRO A 9 11.07 42.39 -3.53
C PRO A 9 10.67 43.85 -3.38
N LYS A 10 9.81 44.13 -2.40
CA LYS A 10 9.36 45.53 -2.09
C LYS A 10 10.41 46.30 -1.29
N ALA A 11 11.24 45.59 -0.53
CA ALA A 11 12.31 46.14 0.31
C ALA A 11 13.33 45.05 0.63
N THR A 12 14.35 45.42 1.41
CA THR A 12 15.31 44.51 2.03
C THR A 12 15.37 44.82 3.52
N ALA A 13 15.36 43.76 4.37
CA ALA A 13 15.47 43.88 5.81
C ALA A 13 16.59 42.98 6.33
N GLY A 14 17.63 43.54 6.93
CA GLY A 14 18.80 42.77 7.40
C GLY A 14 19.48 41.95 6.30
N GLY A 15 19.48 42.40 5.06
CA GLY A 15 20.01 41.69 3.89
C GLY A 15 19.09 40.64 3.28
N VAL A 16 17.86 40.43 3.79
CA VAL A 16 16.87 39.45 3.32
C VAL A 16 15.78 40.19 2.52
N PRO A 17 15.41 39.70 1.31
CA PRO A 17 14.33 40.31 0.50
C PRO A 17 12.98 40.30 1.23
N VAL A 18 12.19 41.36 1.07
CA VAL A 18 10.85 41.51 1.64
C VAL A 18 9.82 41.58 0.51
N PHE A 19 8.95 40.57 0.47
CA PHE A 19 7.87 40.47 -0.53
C PHE A 19 6.49 40.84 0.04
N CYS A 20 6.31 40.75 1.37
CA CYS A 20 5.06 41.07 2.02
C CYS A 20 4.79 42.59 2.03
N ALA A 21 3.53 42.96 2.21
CA ALA A 21 3.16 44.35 2.58
C ALA A 21 3.70 44.62 4.00
N HIS A 22 4.18 45.85 4.23
CA HIS A 22 4.69 46.31 5.50
C HIS A 22 4.68 47.83 5.54
N ASP A 23 4.58 48.42 6.73
CA ASP A 23 4.63 49.86 6.91
C ASP A 23 6.07 50.40 7.01
N ALA A 24 6.95 49.61 7.65
CA ALA A 24 8.35 50.03 7.87
C ALA A 24 9.29 48.83 7.99
N ILE A 25 10.58 49.07 7.71
CA ILE A 25 11.69 48.22 8.12
C ILE A 25 12.23 48.76 9.44
N VAL A 26 12.24 47.89 10.48
CA VAL A 26 12.51 48.32 11.86
C VAL A 26 13.65 47.47 12.44
N ALA A 27 14.58 48.13 13.16
CA ALA A 27 15.62 47.47 13.87
C ALA A 27 15.03 46.53 14.97
N ILE A 28 15.52 45.32 15.03
CA ILE A 28 15.04 44.27 15.97
C ILE A 28 15.05 44.75 17.43
N GLU A 29 16.01 45.54 17.79
CA GLU A 29 16.19 46.09 19.15
C GLU A 29 15.06 47.00 19.63
N LYS A 30 14.31 47.58 18.66
CA LYS A 30 13.17 48.45 18.92
C LYS A 30 11.85 47.69 19.13
N LEU A 31 11.84 46.41 18.85
CA LEU A 31 10.64 45.59 18.96
C LEU A 31 10.49 45.00 20.37
N ILE A 32 9.33 45.20 20.97
CA ILE A 32 9.02 44.75 22.31
C ILE A 32 8.04 43.58 22.24
N PRO A 33 8.49 42.35 22.58
CA PRO A 33 7.56 41.23 22.65
C PRO A 33 6.45 41.47 23.68
N ASN A 34 5.23 41.00 23.38
CA ASN A 34 4.13 41.13 24.32
C ASN A 34 4.37 40.22 25.54
N PRO A 35 4.44 40.75 26.77
CA PRO A 35 4.69 39.95 27.97
C PRO A 35 3.57 38.98 28.33
N LYS A 36 2.37 39.16 27.74
CA LYS A 36 1.21 38.31 27.90
C LYS A 36 1.01 37.34 26.74
N ASN A 37 2.01 37.20 25.84
CA ASN A 37 1.94 36.18 24.78
C ASN A 37 1.90 34.77 25.40
N PRO A 38 0.84 33.97 25.18
CA PRO A 38 0.72 32.65 25.75
C PRO A 38 1.54 31.57 25.01
N ASN A 39 2.04 31.89 23.81
CA ASN A 39 2.68 30.92 22.95
C ASN A 39 4.17 30.80 23.25
N THR A 40 4.63 29.57 23.39
CA THR A 40 6.04 29.20 23.44
C THR A 40 6.45 28.61 22.09
N HIS A 41 7.66 28.96 21.65
CA HIS A 41 8.17 28.49 20.36
C HIS A 41 9.34 27.52 20.60
N PRO A 42 9.20 26.22 20.27
CA PRO A 42 10.32 25.27 20.35
C PRO A 42 11.48 25.67 19.43
N ASP A 43 12.71 25.35 19.82
CA ASP A 43 13.91 25.68 19.04
C ASP A 43 13.84 25.15 17.60
N ALA A 44 13.28 23.97 17.39
CA ALA A 44 13.08 23.38 16.05
C ALA A 44 12.20 24.26 15.15
N GLN A 45 11.11 24.82 15.70
CA GLN A 45 10.23 25.74 14.99
C GLN A 45 10.93 27.05 14.63
N ILE A 46 11.71 27.61 15.57
CA ILE A 46 12.47 28.84 15.35
C ILE A 46 13.52 28.63 14.26
N GLN A 47 14.23 27.49 14.27
CA GLN A 47 15.20 27.13 13.25
C GLN A 47 14.56 26.96 11.87
N ALA A 48 13.39 26.29 11.79
CA ALA A 48 12.64 26.12 10.54
C ALA A 48 12.21 27.48 9.97
N LEU A 49 11.64 28.37 10.79
CA LEU A 49 11.26 29.73 10.40
C LEU A 49 12.48 30.54 9.92
N GLY A 50 13.62 30.41 10.57
CA GLY A 50 14.88 31.07 10.19
C GLY A 50 15.32 30.65 8.78
N ARG A 51 15.38 29.34 8.52
CA ARG A 51 15.72 28.81 7.20
C ARG A 51 14.75 29.29 6.11
N ILE A 52 13.44 29.24 6.36
CA ILE A 52 12.43 29.71 5.44
C ILE A 52 12.65 31.19 5.12
N ILE A 53 12.81 32.05 6.12
CA ILE A 53 13.04 33.49 5.91
C ILE A 53 14.32 33.72 5.09
N ARG A 54 15.41 32.99 5.35
CA ARG A 54 16.66 33.13 4.60
C ARG A 54 16.52 32.75 3.12
N GLN A 55 15.81 31.69 2.84
CA GLN A 55 15.74 31.13 1.47
C GLN A 55 14.62 31.75 0.64
N THR A 56 13.45 32.01 1.24
CA THR A 56 12.28 32.51 0.49
C THR A 56 12.02 34.01 0.68
N GLY A 57 12.77 34.67 1.57
CA GLY A 57 12.52 36.05 1.95
C GLY A 57 11.33 36.20 2.90
N TRP A 58 11.09 37.45 3.32
CA TRP A 58 9.96 37.77 4.18
C TRP A 58 8.66 37.71 3.42
N ARG A 59 7.78 36.75 3.73
CA ARG A 59 6.45 36.59 3.13
C ARG A 59 5.33 37.10 4.04
N ALA A 60 5.61 37.38 5.32
CA ALA A 60 4.69 37.98 6.28
C ALA A 60 5.47 38.90 7.25
N PRO A 61 4.95 40.10 7.58
CA PRO A 61 5.59 41.04 8.49
C PRO A 61 5.40 40.62 9.97
N ILE A 62 6.06 41.33 10.88
CA ILE A 62 5.75 41.30 12.31
C ILE A 62 4.72 42.37 12.57
N THR A 63 3.59 42.06 13.22
CA THR A 63 2.54 43.00 13.52
C THR A 63 2.77 43.62 14.90
N VAL A 64 2.78 44.96 14.96
CA VAL A 64 2.99 45.73 16.19
C VAL A 64 1.77 46.62 16.44
N SER A 65 1.29 46.64 17.67
CA SER A 65 0.21 47.50 18.10
C SER A 65 0.68 48.96 18.21
N LYS A 66 -0.03 49.89 17.54
CA LYS A 66 0.19 51.35 17.76
C LYS A 66 -0.28 51.80 19.14
N ARG A 67 -1.20 51.07 19.78
CA ARG A 67 -1.73 51.37 21.11
C ARG A 67 -0.74 51.08 22.22
N SER A 68 -0.17 49.88 22.27
CA SER A 68 0.73 49.42 23.35
C SER A 68 2.19 49.45 22.97
N GLY A 69 2.52 49.45 21.67
CA GLY A 69 3.89 49.26 21.18
C GLY A 69 4.38 47.81 21.22
N PHE A 70 3.54 46.85 21.68
CA PHE A 70 3.92 45.45 21.76
C PHE A 70 3.67 44.70 20.44
N ILE A 71 4.40 43.64 20.22
CA ILE A 71 4.14 42.69 19.16
C ILE A 71 2.82 41.99 19.43
N VAL A 72 1.95 41.90 18.44
CA VAL A 72 0.69 41.14 18.47
C VAL A 72 0.84 39.84 17.71
N LYS A 73 1.50 39.85 16.54
CA LYS A 73 1.73 38.69 15.70
C LYS A 73 3.19 38.56 15.27
N GLY A 74 3.71 37.35 15.19
CA GLY A 74 5.06 37.10 14.67
C GLY A 74 6.16 37.02 15.71
N HIS A 75 5.87 36.66 16.97
CA HIS A 75 6.87 36.43 18.01
C HIS A 75 7.91 35.36 17.57
N GLY A 76 7.47 34.26 16.96
CA GLY A 76 8.36 33.24 16.40
C GLY A 76 9.25 33.79 15.27
N ARG A 77 8.71 34.67 14.39
CA ARG A 77 9.50 35.34 13.33
C ARG A 77 10.57 36.26 13.93
N LEU A 78 10.27 36.98 15.01
CA LEU A 78 11.27 37.78 15.73
C LEU A 78 12.36 36.89 16.32
N ALA A 79 11.99 35.78 16.94
CA ALA A 79 12.97 34.82 17.50
C ALA A 79 13.85 34.22 16.40
N ALA A 80 13.27 33.83 15.28
CA ALA A 80 13.99 33.33 14.12
C ALA A 80 14.93 34.37 13.52
N ALA A 81 14.49 35.61 13.38
CA ALA A 81 15.35 36.70 12.90
C ALA A 81 16.55 36.95 13.82
N LYS A 82 16.36 36.88 15.15
CA LYS A 82 17.47 36.99 16.14
C LYS A 82 18.42 35.81 16.01
N LEU A 83 17.92 34.59 15.87
CA LEU A 83 18.75 33.39 15.68
C LEU A 83 19.60 33.48 14.42
N GLU A 84 19.03 33.99 13.34
CA GLU A 84 19.70 34.19 12.04
C GLU A 84 20.62 35.42 12.00
N GLY A 85 20.74 36.16 13.11
CA GLY A 85 21.60 37.36 13.20
C GLY A 85 21.11 38.52 12.31
N LEU A 86 19.84 38.60 11.97
CA LEU A 86 19.26 39.72 11.26
C LEU A 86 19.18 40.95 12.16
N THR A 87 19.39 42.11 11.62
CA THR A 87 19.37 43.38 12.36
C THR A 87 18.06 44.16 12.22
N GLU A 88 17.32 43.85 11.15
CA GLU A 88 16.09 44.55 10.77
C GLU A 88 15.04 43.56 10.30
N VAL A 89 13.76 43.92 10.47
CA VAL A 89 12.60 43.13 10.08
C VAL A 89 11.49 44.01 9.51
N PRO A 90 10.62 43.49 8.61
CA PRO A 90 9.44 44.18 8.16
C PRO A 90 8.36 44.23 9.24
N VAL A 91 7.78 45.39 9.47
CA VAL A 91 6.75 45.62 10.48
C VAL A 91 5.50 46.19 9.85
N ASP A 92 4.36 45.70 10.29
CA ASP A 92 3.02 46.20 10.00
C ASP A 92 2.43 46.77 11.31
N TYR A 93 2.01 48.02 11.31
CA TYR A 93 1.50 48.71 12.48
C TYR A 93 -0.02 48.74 12.49
N GLN A 94 -0.65 48.02 13.42
CA GLN A 94 -2.09 47.91 13.57
C GLN A 94 -2.63 48.82 14.69
N ASN A 95 -3.84 49.39 14.44
CA ASN A 95 -4.57 50.15 15.44
C ASN A 95 -5.58 49.25 16.14
N TYR A 96 -5.63 49.33 17.48
CA TYR A 96 -6.63 48.70 18.31
C TYR A 96 -7.37 49.68 19.16
N THR A 97 -8.70 49.58 19.25
CA THR A 97 -9.54 50.49 19.99
C THR A 97 -9.31 50.41 21.48
N ASN A 98 -9.02 49.17 21.96
CA ASN A 98 -8.81 48.90 23.38
C ASN A 98 -7.93 47.67 23.58
N GLU A 99 -7.58 47.38 24.85
CA GLU A 99 -6.72 46.25 25.23
C GLU A 99 -7.35 44.87 24.93
N ALA A 100 -8.66 44.75 25.08
CA ALA A 100 -9.38 43.51 24.83
C ALA A 100 -9.35 43.11 23.34
N GLU A 101 -9.48 44.06 22.43
CA GLU A 101 -9.39 43.87 20.99
C GLU A 101 -7.97 43.39 20.60
N GLU A 102 -6.94 44.03 21.16
CA GLU A 102 -5.54 43.68 20.93
C GLU A 102 -5.22 42.25 21.41
N TYR A 103 -5.71 41.86 22.60
CA TYR A 103 -5.50 40.52 23.12
C TYR A 103 -6.36 39.48 22.40
N ALA A 104 -7.55 39.82 21.96
CA ALA A 104 -8.37 38.93 21.13
C ALA A 104 -7.64 38.59 19.82
N ASP A 105 -7.00 39.55 19.18
CA ASP A 105 -6.22 39.34 17.95
C ASP A 105 -4.92 38.56 18.23
N LEU A 106 -4.24 38.80 19.37
CA LEU A 106 -3.07 38.03 19.81
C LEU A 106 -3.38 36.54 19.97
N VAL A 107 -4.54 36.18 20.52
CA VAL A 107 -4.94 34.80 20.77
C VAL A 107 -5.52 34.15 19.51
N ALA A 108 -6.33 34.90 18.75
CA ALA A 108 -7.07 34.36 17.59
C ALA A 108 -6.13 33.90 16.46
N ASP A 109 -5.03 34.62 16.22
CA ASP A 109 -4.10 34.33 15.12
C ASP A 109 -3.59 32.87 15.14
N ASN A 110 -3.23 32.38 16.31
CA ASN A 110 -2.74 31.01 16.46
C ASN A 110 -3.89 30.01 16.55
N ARG A 111 -4.94 30.33 17.30
CA ARG A 111 -6.04 29.39 17.52
C ARG A 111 -6.83 29.09 16.25
N ILE A 112 -7.05 30.06 15.39
CA ILE A 112 -7.76 29.86 14.13
C ILE A 112 -6.97 28.97 13.19
N ALA A 113 -5.64 29.13 13.13
CA ALA A 113 -4.79 28.23 12.33
C ALA A 113 -4.84 26.77 12.80
N GLU A 114 -4.92 26.54 14.12
CA GLU A 114 -5.05 25.19 14.70
C GLU A 114 -6.41 24.52 14.43
N LEU A 115 -7.46 25.28 14.09
CA LEU A 115 -8.80 24.75 13.79
C LEU A 115 -8.95 24.33 12.32
N ALA A 116 -7.96 24.63 11.47
CA ALA A 116 -7.98 24.20 10.09
C ALA A 116 -7.71 22.69 9.99
N GLU A 117 -8.55 22.00 9.22
CA GLU A 117 -8.32 20.61 8.84
C GLU A 117 -7.50 20.56 7.56
N ILE A 118 -6.51 19.70 7.52
CA ILE A 118 -5.63 19.53 6.37
C ILE A 118 -6.21 18.44 5.47
N ASP A 119 -6.46 18.78 4.20
CA ASP A 119 -6.71 17.79 3.16
C ASP A 119 -5.38 17.11 2.79
N ASN A 120 -5.17 15.94 3.35
CA ASN A 120 -3.93 15.18 3.17
C ASN A 120 -3.68 14.78 1.72
N LYS A 121 -4.74 14.58 0.91
CA LYS A 121 -4.61 14.25 -0.51
C LYS A 121 -4.07 15.44 -1.29
N LEU A 122 -4.69 16.59 -1.13
CA LEU A 122 -4.23 17.81 -1.78
C LEU A 122 -2.82 18.20 -1.32
N LEU A 123 -2.49 17.97 -0.04
CA LEU A 123 -1.16 18.23 0.50
C LEU A 123 -0.09 17.32 -0.13
N ALA A 124 -0.39 16.03 -0.33
CA ALA A 124 0.54 15.11 -0.99
C ALA A 124 0.73 15.44 -2.49
N ASP A 125 -0.34 15.84 -3.18
CA ASP A 125 -0.25 16.31 -4.56
C ASP A 125 0.66 17.55 -4.65
N ILE A 126 0.54 18.48 -3.70
CA ILE A 126 1.42 19.66 -3.60
C ILE A 126 2.87 19.22 -3.34
N PHE A 127 3.13 18.24 -2.47
CA PHE A 127 4.48 17.76 -2.25
C PHE A 127 5.08 17.13 -3.50
N ALA A 128 4.31 16.36 -4.26
CA ALA A 128 4.76 15.80 -5.54
C ALA A 128 5.09 16.90 -6.56
N ASP A 129 4.32 17.98 -6.59
CA ASP A 129 4.56 19.13 -7.49
C ASP A 129 5.81 19.93 -7.10
N ILE A 130 6.16 20.00 -5.80
CA ILE A 130 7.35 20.75 -5.32
C ILE A 130 8.61 19.86 -5.29
N ASP A 131 8.52 18.55 -5.30
CA ASP A 131 9.67 17.62 -5.31
C ASP A 131 10.36 17.56 -6.69
N THR A 132 10.65 18.73 -7.22
CA THR A 132 11.42 18.91 -8.47
C THR A 132 12.92 19.00 -8.22
N GLY A 133 13.34 19.03 -6.95
CA GLY A 133 14.73 19.29 -6.55
C GLY A 133 15.11 20.78 -6.58
N GLU A 134 14.21 21.67 -6.98
CA GLU A 134 14.47 23.13 -7.01
C GLU A 134 14.37 23.78 -5.65
N ILE A 135 13.51 23.23 -4.76
CA ILE A 135 13.28 23.74 -3.41
C ILE A 135 13.41 22.58 -2.40
N PRO A 136 14.23 22.73 -1.34
CA PRO A 136 14.30 21.75 -0.27
C PRO A 136 12.94 21.56 0.42
N MET A 137 12.52 20.33 0.63
CA MET A 137 11.21 19.98 1.20
C MET A 137 11.01 20.56 2.61
N GLU A 138 12.10 20.69 3.38
CA GLU A 138 12.07 21.28 4.74
C GLU A 138 11.57 22.75 4.75
N LEU A 139 11.52 23.43 3.61
CA LEU A 139 10.93 24.78 3.51
C LEU A 139 9.41 24.80 3.60
N THR A 140 8.77 23.64 3.46
CA THR A 140 7.33 23.51 3.72
C THR A 140 7.00 23.47 5.22
N GLY A 141 8.01 23.32 6.08
CA GLY A 141 7.86 23.11 7.52
C GLY A 141 7.67 21.64 7.91
N TYR A 142 7.59 20.74 6.96
CA TYR A 142 7.53 19.29 7.19
C TYR A 142 8.92 18.68 7.11
N THR A 143 9.16 17.66 7.91
CA THR A 143 10.37 16.83 7.81
C THR A 143 10.20 15.78 6.73
N ASP A 144 11.30 15.28 6.14
CA ASP A 144 11.26 14.20 5.15
C ASP A 144 10.46 12.98 5.64
N LYS A 145 10.56 12.67 6.94
CA LYS A 145 9.80 11.56 7.55
C LYS A 145 8.31 11.83 7.62
N GLU A 146 7.90 13.05 7.89
CA GLU A 146 6.48 13.44 7.91
C GLU A 146 5.90 13.42 6.50
N VAL A 147 6.66 13.91 5.50
CA VAL A 147 6.28 13.84 4.09
C VAL A 147 6.19 12.38 3.64
N GLU A 148 7.19 11.55 3.92
CA GLU A 148 7.19 10.12 3.62
C GLU A 148 6.01 9.40 4.29
N SER A 149 5.74 9.69 5.57
CA SER A 149 4.61 9.11 6.30
C SER A 149 3.26 9.54 5.71
N LEU A 150 3.15 10.80 5.32
CA LEU A 150 1.92 11.36 4.74
C LEU A 150 1.66 10.81 3.34
N VAL A 151 2.68 10.76 2.49
CA VAL A 151 2.59 10.18 1.14
C VAL A 151 2.33 8.68 1.22
N THR A 152 2.98 7.95 2.15
CA THR A 152 2.76 6.53 2.37
C THR A 152 1.37 6.27 2.93
N GLY A 153 0.95 7.01 3.95
CA GLY A 153 -0.39 6.90 4.53
C GLY A 153 -1.49 7.30 3.55
N LEU A 154 -1.24 8.25 2.65
CA LEU A 154 -2.17 8.62 1.60
C LEU A 154 -2.18 7.59 0.47
N ALA A 155 -1.02 7.04 0.10
CA ALA A 155 -0.95 5.90 -0.82
C ALA A 155 -1.72 4.70 -0.24
N GLU A 156 -1.63 4.45 1.06
CA GLU A 156 -2.44 3.46 1.78
C GLU A 156 -3.93 3.84 1.78
N ALA A 157 -4.29 5.09 2.02
CA ALA A 157 -5.68 5.56 2.03
C ALA A 157 -6.29 5.62 0.62
N LEU A 158 -5.55 6.10 -0.38
CA LEU A 158 -5.97 6.09 -1.80
C LEU A 158 -6.02 4.66 -2.34
N HIS A 159 -5.14 3.78 -1.87
CA HIS A 159 -5.21 2.35 -2.16
C HIS A 159 -6.48 1.74 -1.54
N ASN A 160 -6.86 2.14 -0.34
CA ASN A 160 -8.12 1.72 0.28
C ASN A 160 -9.37 2.25 -0.44
N ASP A 161 -9.32 3.45 -1.03
CA ASP A 161 -10.45 4.00 -1.83
C ASP A 161 -10.48 3.47 -3.27
N LEU A 162 -9.35 3.05 -3.84
CA LEU A 162 -9.24 2.46 -5.19
C LEU A 162 -9.22 0.93 -5.18
N THR A 163 -9.16 0.28 -4.01
CA THR A 163 -8.93 -1.16 -3.87
C THR A 163 -10.16 -1.93 -3.46
N GLU A 164 -11.31 -1.66 -4.04
CA GLU A 164 -12.37 -2.67 -4.07
C GLU A 164 -11.85 -4.06 -4.52
N PRO A 165 -10.89 -4.19 -5.45
CA PRO A 165 -10.30 -5.49 -5.80
C PRO A 165 -9.57 -6.20 -4.67
N ASP A 166 -8.95 -5.47 -3.73
CA ASP A 166 -8.21 -6.06 -2.60
C ASP A 166 -9.07 -6.31 -1.36
N GLU A 167 -10.32 -5.83 -1.35
CA GLU A 167 -11.24 -6.13 -0.27
C GLU A 167 -11.71 -7.59 -0.33
N ILE A 168 -11.55 -8.30 0.80
CA ILE A 168 -11.92 -9.71 0.92
C ILE A 168 -13.18 -9.82 1.79
N PRO A 169 -14.25 -10.44 1.28
CA PRO A 169 -15.40 -10.80 2.12
C PRO A 169 -14.99 -11.74 3.25
N GLU A 170 -15.66 -11.64 4.39
CA GLU A 170 -15.44 -12.60 5.48
C GLU A 170 -15.77 -14.03 5.03
N ALA A 171 -14.90 -14.97 5.44
CA ALA A 171 -15.14 -16.38 5.17
C ALA A 171 -16.33 -16.87 6.00
N PRO A 172 -17.31 -17.55 5.40
CA PRO A 172 -18.44 -18.07 6.13
C PRO A 172 -18.01 -19.19 7.09
N GLU A 173 -18.60 -19.22 8.28
CA GLU A 173 -18.39 -20.29 9.27
C GLU A 173 -19.55 -21.26 9.32
N GLY A 174 -19.26 -22.55 9.60
CA GLY A 174 -20.24 -23.60 9.87
C GLY A 174 -21.26 -23.79 8.74
N ASP A 175 -22.56 -23.76 9.08
CA ASP A 175 -23.68 -23.94 8.13
C ASP A 175 -23.83 -22.76 7.14
N GLY A 176 -23.02 -21.72 7.27
CA GLY A 176 -22.93 -20.58 6.34
C GLY A 176 -22.33 -20.91 4.98
N MET A 177 -21.56 -21.98 4.83
CA MET A 177 -20.89 -22.34 3.57
C MET A 177 -21.88 -22.86 2.52
N ILE A 178 -21.69 -22.41 1.28
CA ILE A 178 -22.45 -22.90 0.12
C ILE A 178 -21.66 -23.96 -0.62
N THR A 179 -20.38 -23.69 -0.85
CA THR A 179 -19.48 -24.59 -1.57
C THR A 179 -19.21 -25.87 -0.81
N GLN A 180 -19.10 -26.97 -1.54
CA GLN A 180 -18.68 -28.28 -1.02
C GLN A 180 -17.47 -28.79 -1.82
N LYS A 181 -16.69 -29.68 -1.22
CA LYS A 181 -15.58 -30.33 -1.93
C LYS A 181 -16.09 -31.06 -3.18
N GLY A 182 -15.40 -30.82 -4.29
CA GLY A 182 -15.77 -31.31 -5.63
C GLY A 182 -16.73 -30.43 -6.40
N ASP A 183 -17.18 -29.29 -5.84
CA ASP A 183 -17.97 -28.32 -6.56
C ASP A 183 -17.12 -27.58 -7.60
N LEU A 184 -17.75 -27.28 -8.76
CA LEU A 184 -17.22 -26.41 -9.78
C LEU A 184 -18.08 -25.15 -9.90
N TRP A 185 -17.47 -24.01 -9.78
CA TRP A 185 -18.06 -22.72 -10.09
C TRP A 185 -17.61 -22.21 -11.45
N ILE A 186 -18.57 -21.69 -12.23
CA ILE A 186 -18.31 -20.90 -13.44
C ILE A 186 -18.63 -19.45 -13.10
N LEU A 187 -17.65 -18.57 -13.25
CA LEU A 187 -17.76 -17.14 -12.96
C LEU A 187 -17.46 -16.36 -14.25
N GLY A 188 -18.48 -16.19 -15.10
CA GLY A 188 -18.29 -15.66 -16.45
C GLY A 188 -17.38 -16.55 -17.29
N ARG A 189 -16.15 -16.09 -17.55
CA ARG A 189 -15.10 -16.83 -18.30
C ARG A 189 -14.21 -17.70 -17.42
N HIS A 190 -14.29 -17.55 -16.08
CA HIS A 190 -13.41 -18.22 -15.14
C HIS A 190 -14.02 -19.52 -14.61
N ARG A 191 -13.15 -20.40 -14.12
CA ARG A 191 -13.52 -21.68 -13.50
C ARG A 191 -12.85 -21.78 -12.13
N VAL A 192 -13.61 -22.17 -11.13
CA VAL A 192 -13.10 -22.39 -9.75
C VAL A 192 -13.56 -23.75 -9.29
N VAL A 193 -12.62 -24.62 -8.88
CA VAL A 193 -12.92 -25.94 -8.32
C VAL A 193 -12.54 -25.97 -6.86
N CYS A 194 -13.48 -26.44 -6.03
CA CYS A 194 -13.18 -26.78 -4.63
C CYS A 194 -12.53 -28.16 -4.56
N GLY A 195 -11.20 -28.21 -4.59
CA GLY A 195 -10.46 -29.46 -4.70
C GLY A 195 -9.01 -29.37 -4.28
N ASN A 196 -8.34 -30.53 -4.30
CA ASN A 196 -6.92 -30.63 -4.02
C ASN A 196 -6.13 -30.52 -5.34
N SER A 197 -5.12 -29.64 -5.36
CA SER A 197 -4.24 -29.42 -6.52
C SER A 197 -3.39 -30.62 -6.93
N THR A 198 -3.32 -31.67 -6.10
CA THR A 198 -2.66 -32.94 -6.42
C THR A 198 -3.62 -34.01 -6.95
N ASP A 199 -4.93 -33.72 -7.01
CA ASP A 199 -5.94 -34.65 -7.50
C ASP A 199 -6.16 -34.45 -9.01
N GLU A 200 -5.84 -35.49 -9.79
CA GLU A 200 -5.98 -35.46 -11.24
C GLU A 200 -7.42 -35.32 -11.71
N ASP A 201 -8.41 -35.85 -10.97
CA ASP A 201 -9.83 -35.72 -11.32
C ASP A 201 -10.31 -34.28 -11.11
N ALA A 202 -9.89 -33.65 -10.00
CA ALA A 202 -10.16 -32.25 -9.74
C ALA A 202 -9.48 -31.35 -10.79
N MET A 203 -8.26 -31.65 -11.19
CA MET A 203 -7.56 -30.91 -12.24
C MET A 203 -8.26 -31.08 -13.60
N ARG A 204 -8.68 -32.29 -13.95
CA ARG A 204 -9.48 -32.51 -15.18
C ARG A 204 -10.82 -31.77 -15.15
N LEU A 205 -11.50 -31.72 -14.01
CA LEU A 205 -12.73 -30.94 -13.82
C LEU A 205 -12.47 -29.45 -14.00
N LEU A 206 -11.39 -28.93 -13.44
CA LEU A 206 -11.00 -27.53 -13.54
C LEU A 206 -10.73 -27.13 -14.99
N LEU A 207 -9.90 -27.90 -15.67
CA LEU A 207 -9.42 -27.57 -17.01
C LEU A 207 -10.47 -27.86 -18.12
N ASP A 208 -11.25 -28.92 -18.00
CA ASP A 208 -12.31 -29.28 -18.99
C ASP A 208 -11.77 -29.25 -20.43
N GLY A 209 -10.60 -29.82 -20.65
CA GLY A 209 -9.93 -29.85 -21.96
C GLY A 209 -9.30 -28.51 -22.39
N LYS A 210 -9.26 -27.48 -21.54
CA LYS A 210 -8.56 -26.23 -21.79
C LYS A 210 -7.08 -26.37 -21.39
N HIS A 211 -6.25 -25.55 -22.01
CA HIS A 211 -4.80 -25.55 -21.83
C HIS A 211 -4.28 -24.16 -21.44
N PRO A 212 -4.54 -23.69 -20.21
CA PRO A 212 -3.98 -22.42 -19.75
C PRO A 212 -2.45 -22.48 -19.77
N GLU A 213 -1.82 -21.49 -20.35
CA GLU A 213 -0.39 -21.52 -20.64
C GLU A 213 0.44 -20.86 -19.53
N ILE A 214 -0.20 -20.16 -18.62
CA ILE A 214 0.46 -19.43 -17.52
C ILE A 214 0.08 -20.06 -16.19
N LEU A 215 1.08 -20.49 -15.42
CA LEU A 215 0.94 -20.76 -14.00
C LEU A 215 1.30 -19.51 -13.22
N LEU A 216 0.34 -18.93 -12.52
CA LEU A 216 0.54 -17.83 -11.57
C LEU A 216 0.00 -18.27 -10.23
N THR A 217 0.88 -18.59 -9.27
CA THR A 217 0.46 -19.31 -8.07
C THR A 217 1.31 -18.99 -6.85
N ASP A 218 0.66 -19.04 -5.68
CA ASP A 218 1.28 -18.80 -4.36
C ASP A 218 1.11 -20.03 -3.47
N PRO A 219 1.99 -21.04 -3.62
CA PRO A 219 1.88 -22.29 -2.87
C PRO A 219 2.18 -22.07 -1.38
N PRO A 220 1.63 -22.90 -0.49
CA PRO A 220 1.99 -22.89 0.92
C PRO A 220 3.47 -23.25 1.09
N TYR A 221 4.31 -22.29 1.40
CA TYR A 221 5.73 -22.51 1.66
C TYR A 221 5.99 -22.50 3.17
N CYS A 222 6.91 -23.36 3.63
CA CYS A 222 7.21 -23.66 5.04
C CYS A 222 7.72 -22.42 5.83
N SER A 223 7.04 -21.28 5.75
CA SER A 223 7.43 -20.03 6.42
C SER A 223 7.30 -20.10 7.94
N GLY A 224 6.56 -21.07 8.47
CA GLY A 224 6.35 -21.29 9.90
C GLY A 224 7.50 -21.94 10.66
N GLY A 225 8.64 -22.27 10.02
CA GLY A 225 9.85 -22.72 10.71
C GLY A 225 9.87 -24.20 11.10
N PHE A 226 9.09 -25.07 10.46
CA PHE A 226 9.24 -26.51 10.61
C PHE A 226 10.46 -27.01 9.83
N GLN A 227 11.52 -27.38 10.54
CA GLN A 227 12.60 -28.19 9.98
C GLN A 227 12.25 -29.69 10.08
N GLU A 228 12.85 -30.51 9.21
CA GLU A 228 12.68 -31.98 9.18
C GLU A 228 12.90 -32.69 10.53
N SER A 229 13.54 -32.04 11.49
CA SER A 229 13.80 -32.55 12.84
C SER A 229 12.66 -32.35 13.83
N GLY A 230 11.52 -31.76 13.41
CA GLY A 230 10.39 -31.49 14.31
C GLY A 230 10.65 -30.41 15.36
N LYS A 231 11.80 -29.72 15.32
CA LYS A 231 12.10 -28.61 16.20
C LYS A 231 11.72 -27.30 15.53
N SER A 232 10.76 -26.61 16.12
CA SER A 232 10.43 -25.21 15.77
C SER A 232 11.67 -24.34 15.97
N VAL A 233 12.26 -23.84 14.90
CA VAL A 233 13.29 -22.80 14.99
C VAL A 233 12.57 -21.46 14.96
N GLY A 234 12.21 -20.99 16.16
CA GLY A 234 11.68 -19.66 16.38
C GLY A 234 10.35 -19.42 15.68
N SER A 235 9.24 -19.70 16.36
CA SER A 235 7.93 -19.20 15.93
C SER A 235 7.95 -17.69 15.93
N ILE A 236 8.07 -17.10 14.76
CA ILE A 236 7.77 -15.69 14.58
C ILE A 236 6.24 -15.59 14.68
N GLY A 237 5.76 -15.18 15.86
CA GLY A 237 4.39 -14.69 16.02
C GLY A 237 3.35 -15.58 16.63
N THR A 238 3.63 -16.80 17.10
CA THR A 238 2.69 -17.49 17.99
C THR A 238 3.21 -17.47 19.42
N LYS A 239 2.83 -16.46 20.19
CA LYS A 239 2.76 -16.65 21.63
C LYS A 239 1.77 -17.78 21.88
N GLN A 240 2.23 -18.95 22.33
CA GLN A 240 1.35 -19.84 23.06
C GLN A 240 0.70 -19.00 24.15
N SER A 241 -0.61 -18.82 24.10
CA SER A 241 -1.33 -18.13 25.15
C SER A 241 -1.29 -19.03 26.37
N ASP A 242 -0.57 -18.65 27.35
CA ASP A 242 -0.78 -18.97 28.73
C ASP A 242 -2.12 -18.36 29.13
N GLY A 243 -3.17 -19.14 28.97
CA GLY A 243 -4.41 -19.13 29.77
C GLY A 243 -5.26 -17.86 29.91
N ASN A 244 -5.00 -16.75 29.19
CA ASN A 244 -5.81 -15.55 29.29
C ASN A 244 -6.11 -14.92 27.91
N GLY A 245 -7.24 -15.32 27.33
CA GLY A 245 -8.11 -14.50 26.47
C GLY A 245 -7.56 -13.79 25.23
N GLY A 246 -6.50 -14.27 24.59
CA GLY A 246 -6.04 -13.72 23.30
C GLY A 246 -6.75 -14.43 22.14
N GLN A 247 -7.30 -13.66 21.20
CA GLN A 247 -7.90 -14.14 19.96
C GLN A 247 -6.92 -15.09 19.23
N LYS A 248 -7.36 -16.31 18.96
CA LYS A 248 -6.65 -17.26 18.11
C LYS A 248 -6.71 -16.73 16.69
N THR A 249 -5.57 -16.33 16.14
CA THR A 249 -5.42 -16.17 14.68
C THR A 249 -5.72 -17.54 14.04
N PRO A 250 -6.60 -17.64 13.03
CA PRO A 250 -6.88 -18.90 12.36
C PRO A 250 -5.59 -19.45 11.76
N THR A 251 -5.17 -20.64 12.20
CA THR A 251 -4.02 -21.33 11.59
C THR A 251 -4.52 -21.92 10.29
N ILE A 252 -4.03 -21.44 9.15
CA ILE A 252 -4.25 -22.11 7.85
C ILE A 252 -3.59 -23.45 7.96
N SER A 253 -4.37 -24.53 7.90
CA SER A 253 -3.92 -25.91 8.17
C SER A 253 -2.88 -26.41 7.16
N SER A 254 -2.70 -25.71 6.04
CA SER A 254 -1.76 -26.03 4.95
C SER A 254 -0.35 -25.42 5.08
N ASP A 255 -0.15 -24.40 5.95
CA ASP A 255 1.15 -23.71 6.09
C ASP A 255 2.21 -24.50 6.90
N ASN A 256 1.87 -25.69 7.39
CA ASN A 256 2.74 -26.53 8.20
C ASN A 256 3.39 -27.69 7.42
N LEU A 257 3.62 -27.51 6.13
CA LEU A 257 4.33 -28.51 5.34
C LEU A 257 5.80 -28.59 5.74
N SER A 258 6.33 -29.82 5.80
CA SER A 258 7.79 -30.01 5.82
C SER A 258 8.37 -29.66 4.44
N THR A 259 9.69 -29.41 4.37
CA THR A 259 10.38 -29.19 3.09
C THR A 259 10.11 -30.31 2.08
N ARG A 260 10.04 -31.57 2.52
CA ARG A 260 9.69 -32.72 1.66
C ARG A 260 8.23 -32.68 1.21
N GLY A 261 7.31 -32.29 2.11
CA GLY A 261 5.91 -32.11 1.78
C GLY A 261 5.72 -31.05 0.69
N TYR A 262 6.38 -29.89 0.83
CA TYR A 262 6.42 -28.86 -0.19
C TYR A 262 6.96 -29.37 -1.53
N GLN A 263 8.10 -30.05 -1.53
CA GLN A 263 8.68 -30.61 -2.75
C GLN A 263 7.74 -31.61 -3.44
N THR A 264 7.07 -32.45 -2.66
CA THR A 264 6.10 -33.42 -3.20
C THR A 264 4.89 -32.72 -3.82
N LEU A 265 4.37 -31.70 -3.12
CA LEU A 265 3.25 -30.88 -3.59
C LEU A 265 3.59 -30.17 -4.90
N MET A 266 4.70 -29.44 -4.92
CA MET A 266 5.10 -28.66 -6.10
C MET A 266 5.44 -29.55 -7.29
N ARG A 267 6.03 -30.73 -7.06
CA ARG A 267 6.28 -31.72 -8.13
C ARG A 267 4.96 -32.19 -8.74
N ALA A 268 3.96 -32.50 -7.92
CA ALA A 268 2.66 -32.93 -8.39
C ALA A 268 2.00 -31.81 -9.23
N VAL A 269 1.99 -30.58 -8.74
CA VAL A 269 1.43 -29.41 -9.45
C VAL A 269 2.11 -29.18 -10.80
N LEU A 270 3.45 -29.13 -10.81
CA LEU A 270 4.21 -28.90 -12.05
C LEU A 270 4.06 -30.03 -13.07
N SER A 271 3.80 -31.25 -12.61
CA SER A 271 3.55 -32.42 -13.48
C SER A 271 2.13 -32.45 -14.01
N ALA A 272 1.16 -31.90 -13.28
CA ALA A 272 -0.25 -31.89 -13.68
C ALA A 272 -0.61 -30.73 -14.62
N THR A 273 0.31 -29.77 -14.85
CA THR A 273 0.08 -28.58 -15.65
C THR A 273 0.97 -28.54 -16.88
N ASP A 274 0.39 -28.37 -18.07
CA ASP A 274 1.15 -28.16 -19.33
C ASP A 274 1.30 -26.66 -19.61
N ILE A 275 2.13 -26.01 -18.81
CA ILE A 275 2.34 -24.56 -18.86
C ILE A 275 3.55 -24.18 -19.72
N LYS A 276 3.49 -23.00 -20.33
CA LYS A 276 4.60 -22.36 -21.07
C LYS A 276 5.38 -21.37 -20.20
N VAL A 277 4.69 -20.69 -19.27
CA VAL A 277 5.24 -19.68 -18.38
C VAL A 277 4.80 -19.95 -16.95
N ALA A 278 5.71 -19.77 -16.00
CA ALA A 278 5.44 -19.86 -14.58
C ALA A 278 5.88 -18.60 -13.84
N TYR A 279 4.99 -18.08 -13.01
CA TYR A 279 5.22 -17.11 -11.95
C TYR A 279 4.85 -17.78 -10.63
N ILE A 280 5.85 -18.17 -9.84
CA ILE A 280 5.63 -18.91 -8.58
C ILE A 280 6.15 -18.08 -7.43
N PHE A 281 5.26 -17.64 -6.55
CA PHE A 281 5.64 -16.94 -5.33
C PHE A 281 6.38 -17.88 -4.39
N THR A 282 7.37 -17.33 -3.69
CA THR A 282 8.18 -18.11 -2.75
C THR A 282 8.95 -17.18 -1.80
N ASP A 283 9.51 -17.73 -0.74
CA ASP A 283 10.46 -17.03 0.11
C ASP A 283 11.92 -17.44 -0.23
N TRP A 284 12.87 -16.72 0.35
CA TRP A 284 14.30 -16.94 0.11
C TRP A 284 14.78 -18.33 0.57
N ARG A 285 14.09 -18.95 1.57
CA ARG A 285 14.46 -20.28 2.13
C ARG A 285 14.07 -21.39 1.18
N MET A 286 12.93 -21.24 0.52
CA MET A 286 12.38 -22.24 -0.39
C MET A 286 12.91 -22.08 -1.82
N TRP A 287 13.60 -20.99 -2.13
CA TRP A 287 14.09 -20.66 -3.47
C TRP A 287 14.90 -21.80 -4.13
N LEU A 288 15.87 -22.36 -3.41
CA LEU A 288 16.73 -23.43 -3.94
C LEU A 288 15.94 -24.72 -4.21
N TYR A 289 15.01 -25.07 -3.32
CA TYR A 289 14.19 -26.27 -3.51
C TYR A 289 13.23 -26.11 -4.69
N LEU A 290 12.66 -24.93 -4.84
CA LEU A 290 11.79 -24.61 -5.97
C LEU A 290 12.55 -24.60 -7.29
N TRP A 291 13.81 -24.12 -7.29
CA TRP A 291 14.68 -24.11 -8.46
C TRP A 291 14.80 -25.50 -9.07
N ASP A 292 15.23 -26.46 -8.29
CA ASP A 292 15.42 -27.85 -8.74
C ASP A 292 14.13 -28.48 -9.30
N LEU A 293 12.99 -28.17 -8.69
CA LEU A 293 11.70 -28.69 -9.11
C LEU A 293 11.24 -28.10 -10.44
N VAL A 294 11.42 -26.80 -10.62
CA VAL A 294 11.04 -26.09 -11.83
C VAL A 294 11.91 -26.53 -13.01
N GLU A 295 13.23 -26.65 -12.85
CA GLU A 295 14.11 -27.19 -13.89
C GLU A 295 13.78 -28.65 -14.22
N ALA A 296 13.52 -29.48 -13.19
CA ALA A 296 13.13 -30.88 -13.40
C ALA A 296 11.80 -31.03 -14.14
N SER A 297 10.92 -30.03 -14.11
CA SER A 297 9.67 -30.01 -14.88
C SER A 297 9.86 -29.61 -16.35
N GLY A 298 11.09 -29.26 -16.76
CA GLY A 298 11.44 -28.83 -18.12
C GLY A 298 11.19 -27.33 -18.38
N LEU A 299 10.93 -26.54 -17.33
CA LEU A 299 10.92 -25.09 -17.39
C LEU A 299 12.32 -24.53 -17.16
N ALA A 300 12.73 -23.52 -17.90
CA ALA A 300 14.00 -22.82 -17.69
C ALA A 300 13.75 -21.56 -16.86
N ILE A 301 14.40 -21.47 -15.70
CA ILE A 301 14.32 -20.27 -14.85
C ILE A 301 15.03 -19.12 -15.55
N ARG A 302 14.38 -17.97 -15.59
CA ARG A 302 14.86 -16.79 -16.33
C ARG A 302 15.21 -15.63 -15.44
N ASN A 303 14.42 -15.42 -14.39
CA ASN A 303 14.68 -14.31 -13.48
C ASN A 303 14.08 -14.59 -12.09
N MET A 304 14.62 -13.87 -11.13
CA MET A 304 14.05 -13.65 -9.81
C MET A 304 13.35 -12.31 -9.83
N ILE A 305 12.02 -12.28 -9.70
CA ILE A 305 11.28 -11.05 -9.52
C ILE A 305 11.16 -10.81 -8.02
N VAL A 306 11.45 -9.60 -7.57
CA VAL A 306 11.41 -9.20 -6.17
C VAL A 306 10.22 -8.28 -5.95
N TRP A 307 9.27 -8.69 -5.14
CA TRP A 307 8.25 -7.80 -4.65
C TRP A 307 8.77 -7.07 -3.40
N ASN A 308 9.09 -5.79 -3.53
CA ASN A 308 9.45 -4.92 -2.42
C ASN A 308 8.19 -4.37 -1.77
N LYS A 309 7.91 -4.79 -0.53
CA LYS A 309 6.73 -4.38 0.25
C LYS A 309 6.87 -2.98 0.86
N LYS A 310 8.01 -2.31 0.66
CA LYS A 310 8.41 -1.03 1.25
C LYS A 310 8.57 -1.06 2.78
N THR A 311 7.73 -1.83 3.48
CA THR A 311 7.76 -1.95 4.94
C THR A 311 8.40 -3.26 5.37
N PRO A 312 9.46 -3.25 6.20
CA PRO A 312 10.07 -4.47 6.71
C PRO A 312 9.14 -5.19 7.69
N GLY A 313 9.13 -6.52 7.64
CA GLY A 313 8.39 -7.37 8.58
C GLY A 313 8.81 -7.18 10.05
N MET A 314 8.08 -7.78 10.98
CA MET A 314 8.44 -7.76 12.41
C MET A 314 9.72 -8.53 12.70
N GLY A 315 10.45 -8.18 13.76
CA GLY A 315 11.65 -8.85 14.23
C GLY A 315 12.81 -7.92 14.51
N ASN A 316 13.96 -8.50 14.86
CA ASN A 316 15.22 -7.80 15.12
C ASN A 316 16.24 -8.09 14.01
N GLY A 317 17.21 -7.21 13.82
CA GLY A 317 18.27 -7.35 12.82
C GLY A 317 17.79 -7.10 11.39
N TRP A 318 18.22 -7.93 10.44
CA TRP A 318 17.82 -7.85 9.04
C TRP A 318 16.41 -8.43 8.86
N ARG A 319 15.44 -7.57 8.63
CA ARG A 319 14.02 -7.93 8.48
C ARG A 319 13.66 -8.04 7.00
N ALA A 320 12.94 -9.12 6.65
CA ALA A 320 12.49 -9.34 5.29
C ALA A 320 11.46 -8.26 4.90
N GLN A 321 11.79 -7.50 3.86
CA GLN A 321 10.96 -6.45 3.28
C GLN A 321 10.41 -6.86 1.91
N HIS A 322 10.68 -8.08 1.49
CA HIS A 322 10.36 -8.55 0.15
C HIS A 322 9.82 -9.97 0.16
N GLU A 323 9.14 -10.32 -0.91
CA GLU A 323 8.89 -11.68 -1.36
C GLU A 323 9.46 -11.90 -2.75
N LEU A 324 9.63 -13.15 -3.12
CA LEU A 324 10.23 -13.52 -4.39
C LEU A 324 9.19 -14.16 -5.29
N VAL A 325 9.29 -13.91 -6.59
CA VAL A 325 8.53 -14.63 -7.60
C VAL A 325 9.52 -15.27 -8.56
N MET A 326 9.48 -16.59 -8.67
CA MET A 326 10.28 -17.32 -9.65
C MET A 326 9.64 -17.18 -11.01
N PHE A 327 10.35 -16.58 -11.96
CA PHE A 327 9.93 -16.47 -13.35
C PHE A 327 10.65 -17.53 -14.19
N ALA A 328 9.89 -18.41 -14.81
CA ALA A 328 10.42 -19.47 -15.66
C ALA A 328 9.55 -19.67 -16.90
N HIS A 329 10.11 -20.18 -17.98
CA HIS A 329 9.36 -20.54 -19.18
C HIS A 329 9.96 -21.73 -19.91
N ARG A 330 9.12 -22.50 -20.59
CA ARG A 330 9.53 -23.67 -21.40
C ARG A 330 10.03 -23.24 -22.77
N THR A 331 9.29 -22.33 -23.42
CA THR A 331 9.63 -21.71 -24.68
C THR A 331 9.60 -20.22 -24.54
N LYS A 332 10.38 -19.47 -25.34
CA LYS A 332 10.35 -18.01 -25.29
C LYS A 332 8.93 -17.53 -25.56
N PRO A 333 8.29 -16.83 -24.60
CA PRO A 333 6.95 -16.28 -24.81
C PRO A 333 6.94 -15.26 -25.95
N ALA A 334 5.82 -15.13 -26.63
CA ALA A 334 5.56 -14.04 -27.57
C ALA A 334 5.19 -12.79 -26.75
N TRP A 335 6.18 -12.01 -26.35
CA TRP A 335 5.92 -10.73 -25.67
C TRP A 335 5.34 -9.72 -26.67
N ASP A 336 4.11 -9.24 -26.42
CA ASP A 336 3.33 -8.48 -27.38
C ASP A 336 3.87 -7.08 -27.69
N ASN A 337 4.73 -6.49 -26.86
CA ASN A 337 5.00 -5.05 -26.99
C ASN A 337 6.44 -4.59 -26.74
N HIS A 338 7.41 -5.45 -26.78
CA HIS A 338 8.84 -5.12 -26.56
C HIS A 338 9.14 -4.32 -25.29
N LYS A 339 8.19 -4.23 -24.33
CA LYS A 339 8.42 -3.58 -23.04
C LYS A 339 9.38 -4.42 -22.20
N GLY A 340 10.45 -3.79 -21.72
CA GLY A 340 11.29 -4.35 -20.68
C GLY A 340 10.74 -3.92 -19.31
N TYR A 341 10.65 -4.87 -18.37
CA TYR A 341 10.27 -4.58 -17.00
C TYR A 341 11.47 -4.75 -16.07
N GLY A 342 11.59 -3.86 -15.09
CA GLY A 342 12.48 -4.09 -13.96
C GLY A 342 12.00 -5.30 -13.16
N ASN A 343 12.92 -6.12 -12.67
CA ASN A 343 12.59 -7.30 -11.87
C ASN A 343 12.37 -6.98 -10.37
N VAL A 344 12.30 -5.71 -9.99
CA VAL A 344 11.89 -5.26 -8.66
C VAL A 344 10.56 -4.51 -8.82
N ILE A 345 9.50 -5.05 -8.21
CA ILE A 345 8.16 -4.48 -8.23
C ILE A 345 7.92 -3.87 -6.85
N GLU A 346 7.62 -2.58 -6.82
CA GLU A 346 7.29 -1.86 -5.60
C GLU A 346 5.77 -1.70 -5.51
N VAL A 347 5.18 -2.45 -4.59
CA VAL A 347 3.75 -2.36 -4.25
C VAL A 347 3.65 -2.52 -2.74
N THR A 348 2.98 -1.58 -2.09
CA THR A 348 2.73 -1.64 -0.65
C THR A 348 1.79 -2.81 -0.35
N ARG A 349 2.00 -3.48 0.78
CA ARG A 349 1.12 -4.55 1.22
C ARG A 349 -0.27 -3.96 1.50
N SER A 350 -1.33 -4.59 0.97
CA SER A 350 -2.70 -4.23 1.35
C SER A 350 -2.88 -4.38 2.86
N GLY A 351 -3.39 -3.33 3.53
CA GLY A 351 -3.53 -3.27 4.99
C GLY A 351 -4.63 -4.16 5.58
N ASN A 352 -5.01 -5.23 4.88
CA ASN A 352 -6.10 -6.11 5.31
C ASN A 352 -5.68 -6.98 6.50
N GLU A 353 -6.11 -6.61 7.71
CA GLU A 353 -5.82 -7.34 8.94
C GLU A 353 -6.42 -8.75 8.98
N LEU A 354 -7.47 -9.01 8.20
CA LEU A 354 -8.18 -10.30 8.16
C LEU A 354 -7.42 -11.37 7.37
N HIS A 355 -6.57 -10.98 6.41
CA HIS A 355 -5.81 -11.90 5.56
C HIS A 355 -4.35 -11.47 5.39
N PRO A 356 -3.49 -11.67 6.39
CA PRO A 356 -2.11 -11.18 6.40
C PRO A 356 -1.22 -11.80 5.31
N THR A 357 -1.67 -12.86 4.63
CA THR A 357 -0.93 -13.54 3.55
C THR A 357 -1.39 -13.13 2.15
N GLN A 358 -2.41 -12.28 2.03
CA GLN A 358 -2.92 -11.84 0.73
C GLN A 358 -1.86 -11.11 -0.09
N LYS A 359 -1.83 -11.41 -1.39
CA LYS A 359 -1.05 -10.63 -2.36
C LYS A 359 -1.90 -9.50 -2.93
N PRO A 360 -1.37 -8.29 -3.09
CA PRO A 360 -2.08 -7.21 -3.79
C PRO A 360 -2.39 -7.59 -5.24
N VAL A 361 -3.59 -7.26 -5.72
CA VAL A 361 -4.02 -7.52 -7.11
C VAL A 361 -3.07 -6.86 -8.11
N GLU A 362 -2.61 -5.65 -7.82
CA GLU A 362 -1.68 -4.86 -8.66
C GLU A 362 -0.40 -5.63 -9.03
N ILE A 363 0.15 -6.45 -8.11
CA ILE A 363 1.35 -7.24 -8.43
C ILE A 363 1.04 -8.28 -9.48
N LEU A 364 -0.09 -8.99 -9.32
CA LEU A 364 -0.49 -10.04 -10.24
C LEU A 364 -0.86 -9.45 -11.61
N GLU A 365 -1.50 -8.30 -11.65
CA GLU A 365 -1.77 -7.55 -12.88
C GLU A 365 -0.48 -7.20 -13.62
N LYS A 366 0.54 -6.69 -12.90
CA LYS A 366 1.87 -6.41 -13.47
C LYS A 366 2.55 -7.66 -14.03
N LEU A 367 2.40 -8.83 -13.37
CA LEU A 367 2.93 -10.09 -13.88
C LEU A 367 2.18 -10.57 -15.13
N LEU A 368 0.91 -10.21 -15.27
CA LEU A 368 0.05 -10.58 -16.39
C LEU A 368 0.02 -9.55 -17.53
N ASP A 369 0.59 -8.35 -17.36
CA ASP A 369 0.48 -7.25 -18.34
C ASP A 369 1.02 -7.60 -19.75
N ASN A 370 1.95 -8.54 -19.85
CA ASN A 370 2.50 -8.97 -21.15
C ASN A 370 2.12 -10.40 -21.55
N THR A 371 0.98 -10.86 -21.12
CA THR A 371 0.57 -12.27 -21.29
C THR A 371 -0.73 -12.46 -22.07
N GLN A 372 -1.21 -11.42 -22.77
CA GLN A 372 -2.44 -11.46 -23.58
C GLN A 372 -2.41 -12.48 -24.72
N TRP A 373 -1.22 -12.97 -25.08
CA TRP A 373 -1.02 -14.07 -26.02
C TRP A 373 -1.45 -15.43 -25.47
N ALA A 374 -1.62 -15.58 -24.15
CA ALA A 374 -1.99 -16.83 -23.51
C ALA A 374 -3.52 -17.02 -23.49
N GLU A 375 -3.95 -18.29 -23.63
CA GLU A 375 -5.38 -18.66 -23.57
C GLU A 375 -5.95 -18.64 -22.15
N GLY A 376 -5.11 -18.49 -21.12
CA GLY A 376 -5.54 -18.37 -19.75
C GLY A 376 -4.44 -18.56 -18.72
N VAL A 377 -4.84 -18.33 -17.46
CA VAL A 377 -4.01 -18.40 -16.27
C VAL A 377 -4.53 -19.52 -15.37
N ILE A 378 -3.64 -20.37 -14.84
CA ILE A 378 -3.97 -21.37 -13.83
C ILE A 378 -3.35 -20.99 -12.49
N ASP A 379 -4.15 -21.06 -11.43
CA ASP A 379 -3.71 -20.96 -10.04
C ASP A 379 -4.19 -22.18 -9.26
N THR A 380 -3.25 -22.93 -8.72
CA THR A 380 -3.53 -24.18 -8.01
C THR A 380 -3.69 -24.00 -6.50
N PHE A 381 -3.56 -22.76 -6.00
CA PHE A 381 -3.71 -22.37 -4.59
C PHE A 381 -4.45 -21.05 -4.50
N GLY A 382 -5.74 -21.07 -4.87
CA GLY A 382 -6.55 -19.87 -5.10
C GLY A 382 -6.68 -18.92 -3.92
N GLY A 383 -6.64 -19.43 -2.69
CA GLY A 383 -6.80 -18.64 -1.48
C GLY A 383 -8.05 -17.76 -1.54
N SER A 384 -7.86 -16.44 -1.41
CA SER A 384 -8.94 -15.45 -1.52
C SER A 384 -9.27 -15.02 -2.97
N GLY A 385 -8.66 -15.64 -3.99
CA GLY A 385 -8.97 -15.41 -5.41
C GLY A 385 -8.27 -14.23 -6.06
N THR A 386 -7.17 -13.75 -5.53
CA THR A 386 -6.44 -12.60 -6.09
C THR A 386 -6.06 -12.81 -7.55
N THR A 387 -5.62 -14.03 -7.91
CA THR A 387 -5.29 -14.39 -9.30
C THR A 387 -6.50 -14.27 -10.23
N LEU A 388 -7.68 -14.67 -9.77
CA LEU A 388 -8.91 -14.56 -10.58
C LEU A 388 -9.27 -13.09 -10.83
N ILE A 389 -9.18 -12.24 -9.80
CA ILE A 389 -9.48 -10.82 -9.94
C ILE A 389 -8.48 -10.13 -10.88
N ALA A 390 -7.18 -10.40 -10.72
CA ALA A 390 -6.16 -9.88 -11.64
C ALA A 390 -6.36 -10.36 -13.08
N ALA A 391 -6.73 -11.63 -13.29
CA ALA A 391 -7.00 -12.16 -14.61
C ALA A 391 -8.26 -11.51 -15.24
N GLU A 392 -9.31 -11.25 -14.45
CA GLU A 392 -10.50 -10.54 -14.93
C GLU A 392 -10.15 -9.11 -15.37
N SER A 393 -9.33 -8.38 -14.60
CA SER A 393 -8.95 -6.99 -14.94
C SER A 393 -8.16 -6.92 -16.26
N VAL A 394 -7.28 -7.91 -16.53
CA VAL A 394 -6.52 -7.98 -17.80
C VAL A 394 -7.24 -8.73 -18.91
N GLY A 395 -8.48 -9.16 -18.69
CA GLY A 395 -9.33 -9.76 -19.71
C GLY A 395 -9.05 -11.25 -20.00
N GLN A 396 -8.31 -11.96 -19.14
CA GLN A 396 -7.93 -13.37 -19.32
C GLN A 396 -8.84 -14.34 -18.55
N PRO A 397 -9.09 -15.56 -19.06
CA PRO A 397 -9.70 -16.62 -18.27
C PRO A 397 -8.76 -17.09 -17.15
N ALA A 398 -9.32 -17.30 -15.95
CA ALA A 398 -8.61 -17.92 -14.82
C ALA A 398 -9.22 -19.29 -14.51
N TYR A 399 -8.33 -20.24 -14.21
CA TYR A 399 -8.63 -21.60 -13.76
C TYR A 399 -8.06 -21.73 -12.35
N VAL A 400 -8.91 -21.68 -11.33
CA VAL A 400 -8.49 -21.57 -9.94
C VAL A 400 -8.90 -22.83 -9.17
N MET A 401 -7.97 -23.40 -8.43
CA MET A 401 -8.24 -24.48 -7.48
C MET A 401 -8.01 -23.99 -6.07
N GLU A 402 -8.97 -24.27 -5.20
CA GLU A 402 -8.88 -23.97 -3.77
C GLU A 402 -9.45 -25.14 -2.97
N MET A 403 -8.73 -25.56 -1.93
CA MET A 403 -9.08 -26.76 -1.17
C MET A 403 -10.17 -26.53 -0.12
N GLU A 404 -10.22 -25.32 0.43
CA GLU A 404 -11.15 -24.97 1.52
C GLU A 404 -12.43 -24.37 0.98
N PRO A 405 -13.60 -25.00 1.23
CA PRO A 405 -14.89 -24.52 0.72
C PRO A 405 -15.20 -23.06 1.10
N ALA A 406 -14.84 -22.64 2.30
CA ALA A 406 -15.04 -21.28 2.77
C ALA A 406 -14.29 -20.24 1.92
N PHE A 407 -13.07 -20.54 1.50
CA PHE A 407 -12.30 -19.67 0.62
C PHE A 407 -12.84 -19.65 -0.81
N VAL A 408 -13.40 -20.76 -1.29
CA VAL A 408 -14.11 -20.76 -2.59
C VAL A 408 -15.32 -19.84 -2.55
N ASP A 409 -16.10 -19.85 -1.44
CA ASP A 409 -17.20 -18.90 -1.24
C ASP A 409 -16.69 -17.45 -1.22
N VAL A 410 -15.53 -17.19 -0.62
CA VAL A 410 -14.86 -15.87 -0.66
C VAL A 410 -14.53 -15.48 -2.09
N ILE A 411 -13.94 -16.37 -2.88
CA ILE A 411 -13.62 -16.11 -4.30
C ILE A 411 -14.87 -15.68 -5.07
N VAL A 412 -15.97 -16.41 -4.90
CA VAL A 412 -17.24 -16.13 -5.60
C VAL A 412 -17.81 -14.77 -5.18
N LYS A 413 -17.89 -14.49 -3.88
CA LYS A 413 -18.38 -13.20 -3.35
C LYS A 413 -17.49 -12.05 -3.84
N ARG A 414 -16.15 -12.21 -3.77
CA ARG A 414 -15.20 -11.21 -4.24
C ARG A 414 -15.37 -10.92 -5.73
N TYR A 415 -15.51 -11.95 -6.56
CA TYR A 415 -15.79 -11.77 -8.00
C TYR A 415 -17.07 -10.96 -8.24
N ILE A 416 -18.16 -11.30 -7.54
CA ILE A 416 -19.44 -10.58 -7.63
C ILE A 416 -19.25 -9.11 -7.23
N LYS A 417 -18.61 -8.87 -6.09
CA LYS A 417 -18.39 -7.52 -5.54
C LYS A 417 -17.53 -6.67 -6.48
N THR A 418 -16.39 -7.18 -6.90
CA THR A 418 -15.44 -6.45 -7.77
C THR A 418 -16.00 -6.18 -9.15
N THR A 419 -16.76 -7.11 -9.74
CA THR A 419 -17.23 -6.98 -11.11
C THR A 419 -18.65 -6.45 -11.24
N GLY A 420 -19.44 -6.46 -10.17
CA GLY A 420 -20.87 -6.18 -10.20
C GLY A 420 -21.70 -7.19 -11.01
N LYS A 421 -21.07 -8.27 -11.51
CA LYS A 421 -21.73 -9.27 -12.37
C LYS A 421 -22.56 -10.23 -11.52
N THR A 422 -23.85 -10.28 -11.77
CA THR A 422 -24.79 -11.22 -11.14
C THR A 422 -25.31 -12.29 -12.12
N THR A 423 -24.92 -12.21 -13.37
CA THR A 423 -25.25 -13.17 -14.43
C THR A 423 -24.03 -13.95 -14.88
N GLY A 424 -24.20 -15.14 -15.43
CA GLY A 424 -23.10 -16.00 -15.86
C GLY A 424 -22.38 -16.70 -14.70
N ILE A 425 -23.00 -16.71 -13.50
CA ILE A 425 -22.53 -17.43 -12.33
C ILE A 425 -23.31 -18.73 -12.22
N ARG A 426 -22.59 -19.87 -12.21
CA ARG A 426 -23.17 -21.21 -12.19
C ARG A 426 -22.41 -22.10 -11.24
N LEU A 427 -23.12 -22.96 -10.53
CA LEU A 427 -22.57 -23.94 -9.61
C LEU A 427 -22.90 -25.35 -10.09
N PHE A 428 -21.89 -26.19 -10.20
CA PHE A 428 -22.04 -27.61 -10.50
C PHE A 428 -21.60 -28.45 -9.31
N ARG A 429 -22.45 -29.38 -8.90
CA ARG A 429 -22.17 -30.34 -7.84
C ARG A 429 -22.39 -31.76 -8.36
N LYS A 430 -21.37 -32.59 -8.26
CA LYS A 430 -21.41 -33.98 -8.77
C LYS A 430 -21.87 -34.05 -10.24
N GLY A 431 -21.38 -33.10 -11.06
CA GLY A 431 -21.70 -33.02 -12.49
C GLY A 431 -23.09 -32.45 -12.83
N LYS A 432 -23.88 -32.06 -11.85
CA LYS A 432 -25.22 -31.45 -12.08
C LYS A 432 -25.16 -29.95 -11.76
N GLU A 433 -25.72 -29.15 -12.66
CA GLU A 433 -25.92 -27.72 -12.42
C GLU A 433 -27.01 -27.51 -11.35
N LEU A 434 -26.72 -26.69 -10.36
CA LEU A 434 -27.65 -26.29 -9.30
C LEU A 434 -28.35 -25.00 -9.68
N GLY A 435 -29.62 -24.91 -9.32
CA GLY A 435 -30.41 -23.68 -9.51
C GLY A 435 -29.87 -22.54 -8.62
N ARG A 436 -30.15 -21.30 -9.03
CA ARG A 436 -29.68 -20.09 -8.36
C ARG A 436 -30.13 -20.02 -6.88
N GLU A 437 -31.26 -20.61 -6.54
CA GLU A 437 -31.78 -20.69 -5.18
C GLU A 437 -30.82 -21.35 -4.18
N HIS A 438 -29.88 -22.17 -4.66
CA HIS A 438 -28.88 -22.84 -3.81
C HIS A 438 -27.74 -21.89 -3.39
N PHE A 439 -27.57 -20.77 -4.10
CA PHE A 439 -26.46 -19.83 -3.86
C PHE A 439 -26.89 -18.36 -3.94
N GLU A 440 -28.20 -18.09 -3.85
CA GLU A 440 -28.74 -16.72 -3.96
C GLU A 440 -28.17 -15.77 -2.89
N ARG A 441 -27.88 -16.27 -1.70
CA ARG A 441 -27.26 -15.47 -0.62
C ARG A 441 -25.84 -14.95 -0.94
N MET A 442 -25.17 -15.48 -1.99
CA MET A 442 -23.89 -14.91 -2.46
C MET A 442 -24.05 -13.50 -3.03
N PHE A 443 -25.26 -13.07 -3.36
CA PHE A 443 -25.58 -11.79 -3.97
C PHE A 443 -26.15 -10.76 -3.00
N THR A 444 -26.43 -11.15 -1.76
CA THR A 444 -27.18 -10.33 -0.79
C THR A 444 -26.34 -9.88 0.41
N GLU A 445 -25.14 -10.41 0.58
CA GLU A 445 -24.16 -10.10 1.60
C GLU A 445 -22.91 -9.45 0.97
#